data_41cea38638a780b1261ee99326b0cb47
#
_entry.id   41cea38638a780b1261ee99326b0cb47
#
_cell.length_a   1.000
_cell.length_b   1.000
_cell.length_c   1.000
_cell.angle_alpha   90.00
_cell.angle_beta   90.00
_cell.angle_gamma   90.00
#
_symmetry.space_group_name_H-M   'P 1'
#
loop_
_entity.id
_entity.type
_entity.pdbx_description
1 polymer ?
#
loop_
_entity_poly.entity_id
_entity_poly.type
_entity_poly.pdbx_seq_one_letter_code
_entity_poly.pdbx_strand_id
1 'polypeptide(L)'
;QGTQFFSRQNLLPAVEDRLRQVAPYVVQPETYAKGVLKNAENYAGRWNEEIEKLCKGEMSHKRALTQINFMRIYCPPYLLPQVAGYAATLKDDELLLPLLEALGWHRQAYTSAQVVPVVEKLMKDTSHSEQVRQEALKTYKRLK
;
A
#
# COMPACT_ATOMS: atom_id res chain seq x y z
N GLN A 1 6.16 12.02 -2.05
CA GLN A 1 5.30 12.62 -1.01
C GLN A 1 5.16 11.71 0.20
N GLY A 2 5.03 10.40 -0.01
CA GLY A 2 4.94 9.43 1.09
C GLY A 2 6.14 9.46 2.02
N THR A 3 7.32 9.78 1.52
CA THR A 3 8.54 9.84 2.32
C THR A 3 8.51 10.90 3.41
N GLN A 4 7.67 11.93 3.27
CA GLN A 4 7.54 12.99 4.28
C GLN A 4 6.98 12.47 5.60
N PHE A 5 6.17 11.40 5.56
CA PHE A 5 5.62 10.79 6.77
C PHE A 5 6.71 10.16 7.66
N PHE A 6 7.84 9.82 7.09
CA PHE A 6 8.93 9.15 7.80
C PHE A 6 10.12 10.06 8.07
N SER A 7 9.93 11.36 7.86
CA SER A 7 10.97 12.35 8.19
C SER A 7 11.17 12.43 9.70
N ARG A 8 12.41 12.29 10.15
CA ARG A 8 12.76 12.39 11.56
C ARG A 8 12.40 13.76 12.13
N GLN A 9 12.58 14.81 11.32
CA GLN A 9 12.29 16.18 11.75
C GLN A 9 10.81 16.36 12.08
N ASN A 10 9.94 15.66 11.33
CA ASN A 10 8.50 15.79 11.52
C ASN A 10 7.94 14.83 12.57
N LEU A 11 8.49 13.62 12.66
CA LEU A 11 7.91 12.54 13.46
C LEU A 11 8.52 12.39 14.83
N LEU A 12 9.81 12.73 15.01
CA LEU A 12 10.49 12.52 16.28
C LEU A 12 9.79 13.17 17.47
N PRO A 13 9.40 14.46 17.42
CA PRO A 13 8.71 15.09 18.55
C PRO A 13 7.37 14.42 18.88
N ALA A 14 6.60 14.02 17.85
CA ALA A 14 5.32 13.35 18.05
C ALA A 14 5.49 11.98 18.71
N VAL A 15 6.48 11.21 18.28
CA VAL A 15 6.77 9.89 18.87
C VAL A 15 7.23 10.05 20.33
N GLU A 16 8.08 11.03 20.61
CA GLU A 16 8.55 11.33 21.96
C GLU A 16 7.39 11.69 22.88
N ASP A 17 6.51 12.59 22.44
CA ASP A 17 5.33 12.98 23.20
C ASP A 17 4.44 11.78 23.50
N ARG A 18 4.19 10.97 22.50
CA ARG A 18 3.33 9.80 22.66
C ARG A 18 3.92 8.81 23.66
N LEU A 19 5.23 8.61 23.63
CA LEU A 19 5.91 7.74 24.58
C LEU A 19 5.75 8.25 26.01
N ARG A 20 5.88 9.58 26.22
CA ARG A 20 5.70 10.16 27.54
C ARG A 20 4.29 9.93 28.09
N GLN A 21 3.28 9.93 27.20
CA GLN A 21 1.90 9.72 27.60
C GLN A 21 1.57 8.26 27.92
N VAL A 22 2.07 7.32 27.11
CA VAL A 22 1.70 5.91 27.22
C VAL A 22 2.69 5.07 28.01
N ALA A 23 3.93 5.52 28.13
CA ALA A 23 5.00 4.80 28.83
C ALA A 23 5.85 5.77 29.63
N PRO A 24 5.31 6.41 30.68
CA PRO A 24 6.06 7.41 31.45
C PRO A 24 7.28 6.83 32.17
N TYR A 25 7.37 5.51 32.25
CA TYR A 25 8.50 4.80 32.85
C TYR A 25 9.72 4.71 31.92
N VAL A 26 9.59 5.14 30.67
CA VAL A 26 10.73 5.10 29.73
C VAL A 26 11.75 6.14 30.16
N VAL A 27 12.96 5.66 30.51
CA VAL A 27 14.00 6.51 31.09
C VAL A 27 14.61 7.48 30.07
N GLN A 28 14.74 7.04 28.82
CA GLN A 28 15.31 7.87 27.76
C GLN A 28 14.36 7.91 26.55
N PRO A 29 13.26 8.68 26.63
CA PRO A 29 12.26 8.72 25.56
C PRO A 29 12.84 9.11 24.21
N GLU A 30 13.78 10.06 24.16
CA GLU A 30 14.39 10.49 22.91
C GLU A 30 15.13 9.37 22.21
N THR A 31 15.98 8.62 22.93
CA THR A 31 16.73 7.49 22.37
C THR A 31 15.79 6.41 21.87
N TYR A 32 14.75 6.11 22.65
CA TYR A 32 13.74 5.11 22.25
C TYR A 32 12.99 5.56 21.00
N ALA A 33 12.56 6.83 20.96
CA ALA A 33 11.86 7.38 19.81
C ALA A 33 12.69 7.34 18.54
N LYS A 34 14.00 7.63 18.62
CA LYS A 34 14.89 7.52 17.46
C LYS A 34 14.97 6.08 16.94
N GLY A 35 14.99 5.09 17.83
CA GLY A 35 14.96 3.69 17.47
C GLY A 35 13.68 3.31 16.75
N VAL A 36 12.54 3.76 17.25
CA VAL A 36 11.22 3.52 16.62
C VAL A 36 11.18 4.13 15.21
N LEU A 37 11.64 5.38 15.07
CA LEU A 37 11.66 6.03 13.75
C LEU A 37 12.59 5.33 12.77
N LYS A 38 13.77 4.90 13.23
CA LYS A 38 14.71 4.17 12.37
C LYS A 38 14.10 2.88 11.85
N ASN A 39 13.39 2.15 12.71
CA ASN A 39 12.72 0.92 12.30
C ASN A 39 11.60 1.21 11.30
N ALA A 40 10.84 2.29 11.50
CA ALA A 40 9.79 2.70 10.58
C ALA A 40 10.37 3.09 9.21
N GLU A 41 11.47 3.84 9.19
CA GLU A 41 12.15 4.22 7.96
C GLU A 41 12.66 2.99 7.19
N ASN A 42 13.25 2.02 7.90
CA ASN A 42 13.73 0.78 7.29
C ASN A 42 12.57 -0.03 6.72
N TYR A 43 11.46 -0.10 7.44
CA TYR A 43 10.26 -0.81 7.00
C TYR A 43 9.68 -0.17 5.74
N ALA A 44 9.57 1.16 5.73
CA ALA A 44 9.07 1.90 4.57
C ALA A 44 9.99 1.70 3.36
N GLY A 45 11.31 1.74 3.56
CA GLY A 45 12.26 1.50 2.49
C GLY A 45 12.09 0.12 1.85
N ARG A 46 11.88 -0.90 2.68
CA ARG A 46 11.64 -2.27 2.20
C ARG A 46 10.36 -2.35 1.38
N TRP A 47 9.28 -1.74 1.85
CA TRP A 47 8.02 -1.71 1.10
C TRP A 47 8.20 -1.00 -0.25
N ASN A 48 8.87 0.14 -0.26
CA ASN A 48 9.12 0.90 -1.48
C ASN A 48 9.85 0.06 -2.52
N GLU A 49 10.90 -0.64 -2.11
CA GLU A 49 11.67 -1.52 -3.00
C GLU A 49 10.83 -2.67 -3.55
N GLU A 50 10.08 -3.35 -2.69
CA GLU A 50 9.28 -4.50 -3.09
C GLU A 50 8.16 -4.10 -4.07
N ILE A 51 7.47 -3.00 -3.78
CA ILE A 51 6.41 -2.52 -4.67
C ILE A 51 6.98 -2.04 -5.99
N GLU A 52 8.14 -1.37 -5.97
CA GLU A 52 8.80 -0.94 -7.20
C GLU A 52 9.16 -2.14 -8.08
N LYS A 53 9.74 -3.18 -7.51
CA LYS A 53 10.07 -4.40 -8.24
C LYS A 53 8.85 -5.06 -8.83
N LEU A 54 7.77 -5.13 -8.04
CA LEU A 54 6.50 -5.69 -8.50
C LEU A 54 5.97 -4.91 -9.72
N CYS A 55 5.92 -3.60 -9.60
CA CYS A 55 5.35 -2.73 -10.65
C CYS A 55 6.20 -2.69 -11.92
N LYS A 56 7.51 -2.95 -11.80
CA LYS A 56 8.41 -3.03 -12.96
C LYS A 56 8.41 -4.42 -13.62
N GLY A 57 7.70 -5.39 -13.04
CA GLY A 57 7.69 -6.74 -13.56
C GLY A 57 8.99 -7.51 -13.32
N GLU A 58 9.75 -7.13 -12.31
CA GLU A 58 11.03 -7.76 -11.98
C GLU A 58 10.92 -8.97 -11.06
N MET A 59 9.71 -9.28 -10.60
CA MET A 59 9.46 -10.46 -9.78
C MET A 59 8.99 -11.64 -10.62
N SER A 60 9.35 -12.88 -10.21
CA SER A 60 8.74 -14.06 -10.80
C SER A 60 7.23 -14.06 -10.53
N HIS A 61 6.47 -14.79 -11.33
CA HIS A 61 5.02 -14.91 -11.16
C HIS A 61 4.66 -15.35 -9.72
N LYS A 62 5.34 -16.38 -9.24
CA LYS A 62 5.10 -16.92 -7.90
C LYS A 62 5.36 -15.88 -6.81
N ARG A 63 6.47 -15.16 -6.93
CA ARG A 63 6.83 -14.12 -5.95
C ARG A 63 5.89 -12.94 -6.01
N ALA A 64 5.49 -12.53 -7.23
CA ALA A 64 4.51 -11.47 -7.41
C ALA A 64 3.18 -11.83 -6.76
N LEU A 65 2.72 -13.07 -6.95
CA LEU A 65 1.48 -13.54 -6.34
C LEU A 65 1.57 -13.53 -4.81
N THR A 66 2.68 -13.97 -4.26
CA THR A 66 2.92 -13.94 -2.80
C THR A 66 2.86 -12.51 -2.27
N GLN A 67 3.51 -11.58 -2.97
CA GLN A 67 3.52 -10.18 -2.58
C GLN A 67 2.12 -9.56 -2.63
N ILE A 68 1.37 -9.85 -3.69
CA ILE A 68 0.00 -9.36 -3.85
C ILE A 68 -0.91 -9.92 -2.75
N ASN A 69 -0.78 -11.21 -2.43
CA ASN A 69 -1.57 -11.82 -1.36
C ASN A 69 -1.22 -11.22 0.00
N PHE A 70 0.03 -10.86 0.22
CA PHE A 70 0.43 -10.14 1.43
C PHE A 70 -0.22 -8.76 1.51
N MET A 71 -0.31 -8.05 0.36
CA MET A 71 -0.95 -6.74 0.30
C MET A 71 -2.44 -6.77 0.64
N ARG A 72 -3.10 -7.92 0.51
CA ARG A 72 -4.49 -8.08 0.94
C ARG A 72 -4.61 -7.91 2.45
N ILE A 73 -3.57 -8.25 3.20
CA ILE A 73 -3.52 -8.11 4.65
C ILE A 73 -3.12 -6.69 5.02
N TYR A 74 -2.08 -6.16 4.39
CA TYR A 74 -1.60 -4.82 4.67
C TYR A 74 -0.83 -4.26 3.48
N CYS A 75 -1.05 -2.99 3.19
CA CYS A 75 -0.27 -2.22 2.23
C CYS A 75 -0.17 -0.78 2.73
N PRO A 76 1.04 -0.20 2.80
CA PRO A 76 1.15 1.21 3.17
C PRO A 76 0.28 2.08 2.28
N PRO A 77 -0.61 2.90 2.86
CA PRO A 77 -1.58 3.66 2.05
C PRO A 77 -0.96 4.54 0.98
N TYR A 78 0.21 5.10 1.25
CA TYR A 78 0.86 6.00 0.29
C TYR A 78 1.34 5.28 -0.98
N LEU A 79 1.41 3.95 -0.99
CA LEU A 79 1.77 3.14 -2.16
C LEU A 79 0.57 2.71 -2.98
N LEU A 80 -0.66 2.88 -2.47
CA LEU A 80 -1.87 2.45 -3.18
C LEU A 80 -2.02 3.06 -4.57
N PRO A 81 -1.73 4.35 -4.79
CA PRO A 81 -1.81 4.91 -6.15
C PRO A 81 -0.85 4.24 -7.13
N GLN A 82 0.36 3.90 -6.68
CA GLN A 82 1.34 3.19 -7.53
C GLN A 82 0.85 1.78 -7.86
N VAL A 83 0.28 1.08 -6.87
CA VAL A 83 -0.28 -0.26 -7.06
C VAL A 83 -1.45 -0.22 -8.03
N ALA A 84 -2.33 0.78 -7.93
CA ALA A 84 -3.44 0.97 -8.85
C ALA A 84 -2.93 1.20 -10.28
N GLY A 85 -1.90 2.02 -10.45
CA GLY A 85 -1.26 2.24 -11.76
C GLY A 85 -0.73 0.95 -12.37
N TYR A 86 -0.14 0.09 -11.55
CA TYR A 86 0.31 -1.23 -11.98
C TYR A 86 -0.87 -2.10 -12.43
N ALA A 87 -1.97 -2.11 -11.66
CA ALA A 87 -3.17 -2.86 -12.01
C ALA A 87 -3.72 -2.43 -13.38
N ALA A 88 -3.63 -1.14 -13.71
CA ALA A 88 -4.11 -0.61 -14.99
C ALA A 88 -3.36 -1.21 -16.18
N THR A 89 -2.10 -1.62 -16.00
CA THR A 89 -1.27 -2.15 -17.10
C THR A 89 -1.14 -3.67 -17.07
N LEU A 90 -1.59 -4.32 -16.01
CA LEU A 90 -1.40 -5.75 -15.80
C LEU A 90 -2.36 -6.56 -16.69
N LYS A 91 -1.80 -7.54 -17.41
CA LYS A 91 -2.58 -8.41 -18.30
C LYS A 91 -2.79 -9.82 -17.75
N ASP A 92 -2.03 -10.21 -16.73
CA ASP A 92 -2.10 -11.54 -16.13
C ASP A 92 -3.25 -11.59 -15.11
N ASP A 93 -4.32 -12.30 -15.46
CA ASP A 93 -5.51 -12.40 -14.63
C ASP A 93 -5.23 -13.04 -13.26
N GLU A 94 -4.31 -14.00 -13.20
CA GLU A 94 -3.96 -14.66 -11.94
C GLU A 94 -3.40 -13.68 -10.92
N LEU A 95 -2.73 -12.63 -11.38
CA LEU A 95 -2.21 -11.56 -10.53
C LEU A 95 -3.21 -10.44 -10.36
N LEU A 96 -3.95 -10.11 -11.42
CA LEU A 96 -4.88 -8.97 -11.41
C LEU A 96 -6.07 -9.21 -10.49
N LEU A 97 -6.62 -10.41 -10.46
CA LEU A 97 -7.76 -10.72 -9.61
C LEU A 97 -7.47 -10.50 -8.13
N PRO A 98 -6.40 -11.10 -7.55
CA PRO A 98 -6.09 -10.84 -6.15
C PRO A 98 -5.64 -9.40 -5.89
N LEU A 99 -5.04 -8.75 -6.89
CA LEU A 99 -4.62 -7.35 -6.76
C LEU A 99 -5.82 -6.42 -6.63
N LEU A 100 -6.87 -6.63 -7.43
CA LEU A 100 -8.11 -5.87 -7.33
C LEU A 100 -8.77 -6.08 -5.97
N GLU A 101 -8.77 -7.30 -5.46
CA GLU A 101 -9.28 -7.59 -4.12
C GLU A 101 -8.49 -6.83 -3.06
N ALA A 102 -7.15 -6.84 -3.16
CA ALA A 102 -6.29 -6.11 -2.24
C ALA A 102 -6.62 -4.61 -2.22
N LEU A 103 -6.79 -4.01 -3.39
CA LEU A 103 -7.16 -2.59 -3.49
C LEU A 103 -8.49 -2.29 -2.80
N GLY A 104 -9.44 -3.21 -2.89
CA GLY A 104 -10.75 -3.05 -2.26
C GLY A 104 -10.71 -3.06 -0.73
N TRP A 105 -9.77 -3.78 -0.15
CA TRP A 105 -9.63 -3.86 1.31
C TRP A 105 -8.95 -2.65 1.93
N HIS A 106 -8.20 -1.87 1.12
CA HIS A 106 -7.43 -0.73 1.62
C HIS A 106 -8.09 0.60 1.29
N ARG A 107 -9.33 0.77 1.76
CA ARG A 107 -10.06 2.01 1.55
C ARG A 107 -9.46 3.12 2.42
N GLN A 108 -8.89 4.12 1.76
CA GLN A 108 -8.32 5.29 2.42
C GLN A 108 -8.85 6.55 1.74
N ALA A 109 -9.40 7.47 2.52
CA ALA A 109 -10.03 8.68 1.98
C ALA A 109 -9.09 9.47 1.06
N TYR A 110 -7.84 9.62 1.46
CA TYR A 110 -6.90 10.45 0.70
C TYR A 110 -6.29 9.75 -0.53
N THR A 111 -6.45 8.44 -0.66
CA THR A 111 -5.96 7.69 -1.82
C THR A 111 -7.07 7.20 -2.74
N SER A 112 -8.30 7.09 -2.24
CA SER A 112 -9.44 6.59 -3.01
C SER A 112 -9.66 7.38 -4.29
N ALA A 113 -9.48 8.70 -4.23
CA ALA A 113 -9.63 9.56 -5.41
C ALA A 113 -8.69 9.17 -6.55
N GLN A 114 -7.55 8.55 -6.26
CA GLN A 114 -6.60 8.10 -7.28
C GLN A 114 -6.80 6.65 -7.69
N VAL A 115 -7.32 5.83 -6.79
CA VAL A 115 -7.55 4.40 -7.04
C VAL A 115 -8.85 4.14 -7.77
N VAL A 116 -9.93 4.82 -7.39
CA VAL A 116 -11.27 4.62 -7.96
C VAL A 116 -11.31 4.77 -9.48
N PRO A 117 -10.71 5.80 -10.10
CA PRO A 117 -10.76 5.93 -11.56
C PRO A 117 -10.12 4.75 -12.30
N VAL A 118 -9.06 4.17 -11.76
CA VAL A 118 -8.40 3.00 -12.35
C VAL A 118 -9.33 1.79 -12.30
N VAL A 119 -9.94 1.55 -11.15
CA VAL A 119 -10.87 0.43 -10.96
C VAL A 119 -12.10 0.59 -11.86
N GLU A 120 -12.63 1.80 -11.96
CA GLU A 120 -13.77 2.11 -12.81
C GLU A 120 -13.47 1.81 -14.28
N LYS A 121 -12.28 2.16 -14.74
CA LYS A 121 -11.83 1.87 -16.09
C LYS A 121 -11.75 0.36 -16.34
N LEU A 122 -11.24 -0.39 -15.38
CA LEU A 122 -11.15 -1.85 -15.48
C LEU A 122 -12.52 -2.52 -15.53
N MET A 123 -13.51 -1.97 -14.81
CA MET A 123 -14.89 -2.46 -14.86
C MET A 123 -15.47 -2.42 -16.29
N LYS A 124 -15.06 -1.45 -17.07
CA LYS A 124 -15.61 -1.17 -18.40
C LYS A 124 -14.72 -1.68 -19.53
N ASP A 125 -13.54 -2.19 -19.23
CA ASP A 125 -12.56 -2.58 -20.25
C ASP A 125 -12.88 -3.96 -20.80
N THR A 126 -13.43 -4.00 -22.02
CA THR A 126 -13.81 -5.23 -22.69
C THR A 126 -12.61 -6.08 -23.16
N SER A 127 -11.38 -5.53 -23.10
CA SER A 127 -10.17 -6.29 -23.40
C SER A 127 -9.80 -7.24 -22.26
N HIS A 128 -10.33 -7.04 -21.07
CA HIS A 128 -10.18 -7.93 -19.94
C HIS A 128 -11.31 -8.96 -19.90
N SER A 129 -11.07 -10.09 -19.22
CA SER A 129 -12.08 -11.12 -19.04
C SER A 129 -13.25 -10.58 -18.21
N GLU A 130 -14.41 -11.22 -18.34
CA GLU A 130 -15.57 -10.88 -17.52
C GLU A 130 -15.26 -11.06 -16.03
N GLN A 131 -14.47 -12.07 -15.68
CA GLN A 131 -14.08 -12.32 -14.30
C GLN A 131 -13.31 -11.12 -13.72
N VAL A 132 -12.38 -10.53 -14.48
CA VAL A 132 -11.65 -9.32 -14.07
C VAL A 132 -12.60 -8.15 -13.90
N ARG A 133 -13.52 -7.95 -14.86
CA ARG A 133 -14.50 -6.86 -14.79
C ARG A 133 -15.42 -7.00 -13.57
N GLN A 134 -15.83 -8.22 -13.23
CA GLN A 134 -16.66 -8.47 -12.06
C GLN A 134 -15.90 -8.21 -10.76
N GLU A 135 -14.63 -8.63 -10.70
CA GLU A 135 -13.80 -8.36 -9.54
C GLU A 135 -13.56 -6.85 -9.37
N ALA A 136 -13.35 -6.13 -10.47
CA ALA A 136 -13.23 -4.68 -10.45
C ALA A 136 -14.50 -4.01 -9.93
N LEU A 137 -15.68 -4.53 -10.32
CA LEU A 137 -16.94 -4.03 -9.81
C LEU A 137 -17.07 -4.21 -8.31
N LYS A 138 -16.70 -5.37 -7.79
CA LYS A 138 -16.69 -5.62 -6.33
C LYS A 138 -15.78 -4.63 -5.61
N THR A 139 -14.58 -4.44 -6.15
CA THR A 139 -13.60 -3.50 -5.60
C THR A 139 -14.14 -2.07 -5.62
N TYR A 140 -14.74 -1.67 -6.72
CA TYR A 140 -15.36 -0.36 -6.86
C TYR A 140 -16.40 -0.11 -5.77
N LYS A 141 -17.26 -1.09 -5.53
CA LYS A 141 -18.30 -0.99 -4.50
C LYS A 141 -17.71 -0.88 -3.10
N ARG A 142 -16.60 -1.59 -2.83
CA ARG A 142 -15.92 -1.50 -1.53
C ARG A 142 -15.27 -0.14 -1.31
N LEU A 143 -14.74 0.47 -2.38
CA LEU A 143 -14.07 1.77 -2.29
C LEU A 143 -15.05 2.94 -2.21
N LYS A 144 -16.23 2.78 -2.68
CA LYS A 144 -17.29 3.78 -2.59
C LYS A 144 -18.07 3.62 -1.29
#